data_e8a959a0a434bfb6c8ffcae20c6732a4
#
_entry.id   e8a959a0a434bfb6c8ffcae20c6732a4
#
_cell.length_a   1.000
_cell.length_b   1.000
_cell.length_c   1.000
_cell.angle_alpha   90.00
_cell.angle_beta   90.00
_cell.angle_gamma   90.00
#
_symmetry.space_group_name_H-M   'P 1'
#
loop_
_entity.id
_entity.type
_entity.pdbx_description
1 polymer ?
#
loop_
_entity_poly.entity_id
_entity_poly.type
_entity_poly.pdbx_seq_one_letter_code
_entity_poly.pdbx_strand_id
1 'polypeptide(L)'
;LELSRYKNDFDIKHIYPVSCSFDSSLALGTILYGTVLIQDGIKIFMADTIYYYKGKNVSQYVYSKKLTMLSLFFKQDITQSIYHRSQLLFMMPYFRERLQDYISEIHLVPYRIYTTQLRSIHKYSGFTNYSDKTIFTSRETIMMVKPCIQNDLYELYTRNNKELKSMGFACINSYKTSVL
;
A
#
# COMPACT_ATOMS: atom_id res chain seq x y z
N LEU A 1 7.07 11.01 14.46
CA LEU A 1 8.45 10.53 14.47
C LEU A 1 8.76 9.79 13.18
N GLU A 2 9.84 10.11 12.51
CA GLU A 2 10.38 9.33 11.40
C GLU A 2 11.47 8.42 11.94
N LEU A 3 11.36 7.11 11.65
CA LEU A 3 12.31 6.11 12.09
C LEU A 3 13.19 5.67 10.93
N SER A 4 14.50 5.51 11.18
CA SER A 4 15.42 4.82 10.28
C SER A 4 15.82 3.48 10.88
N ARG A 5 15.99 2.47 10.03
CA ARG A 5 16.51 1.17 10.47
C ARG A 5 18.02 1.17 10.40
N TYR A 6 18.67 0.95 11.53
CA TYR A 6 20.11 0.75 11.60
C TYR A 6 20.40 -0.63 12.17
N LYS A 7 20.94 -1.53 11.34
CA LYS A 7 21.15 -2.95 11.69
C LYS A 7 19.86 -3.61 12.16
N ASN A 8 19.72 -3.90 13.46
CA ASN A 8 18.56 -4.54 14.08
C ASN A 8 17.75 -3.58 14.95
N ASP A 9 18.13 -2.30 15.01
CA ASP A 9 17.48 -1.27 15.82
C ASP A 9 16.83 -0.19 14.97
N PHE A 10 15.98 0.61 15.61
CA PHE A 10 15.37 1.78 15.01
C PHE A 10 15.81 3.04 15.73
N ASP A 11 16.39 3.97 14.97
CA ASP A 11 16.73 5.30 15.46
C ASP A 11 15.67 6.31 15.02
N ILE A 12 15.44 7.30 15.90
CA ILE A 12 14.62 8.47 15.55
C ILE A 12 15.44 9.37 14.64
N LYS A 13 15.03 9.45 13.38
CA LYS A 13 15.68 10.29 12.38
C LYS A 13 15.21 11.74 12.47
N HIS A 14 13.89 11.92 12.54
CA HIS A 14 13.28 13.24 12.58
C HIS A 14 12.01 13.25 13.43
N ILE A 15 11.71 14.44 14.00
CA ILE A 15 10.48 14.73 14.73
C ILE A 15 9.78 15.88 14.00
N TYR A 16 8.58 15.65 13.53
CA TYR A 16 7.77 16.66 12.85
C TYR A 16 6.49 16.91 13.62
N PRO A 17 6.16 18.17 13.97
CA PRO A 17 4.81 18.50 14.41
C PRO A 17 3.86 18.37 13.22
N VAL A 18 2.67 17.87 13.48
CA VAL A 18 1.61 17.75 12.46
C VAL A 18 0.30 18.28 13.03
N SER A 19 -0.48 18.93 12.17
CA SER A 19 -1.82 19.37 12.55
C SER A 19 -2.84 18.30 12.22
N CYS A 20 -3.60 17.89 13.21
CA CYS A 20 -4.75 17.03 13.06
C CYS A 20 -5.78 17.36 14.15
N SER A 21 -7.05 17.12 13.85
CA SER A 21 -8.13 17.30 14.82
C SER A 21 -8.46 15.94 15.46
N PHE A 22 -8.39 15.88 16.79
CA PHE A 22 -8.60 14.65 17.54
C PHE A 22 -9.23 14.93 18.91
N ASP A 23 -9.85 13.91 19.48
CA ASP A 23 -10.41 13.98 20.82
C ASP A 23 -9.29 14.17 21.87
N SER A 24 -9.54 15.00 22.87
CA SER A 24 -8.57 15.36 23.90
C SER A 24 -8.05 14.14 24.70
N SER A 25 -8.82 13.07 24.78
CA SER A 25 -8.42 11.83 25.46
C SER A 25 -7.24 11.13 24.79
N LEU A 26 -6.98 11.39 23.49
CA LEU A 26 -5.79 10.86 22.80
C LEU A 26 -4.50 11.49 23.30
N ALA A 27 -4.55 12.72 23.83
CA ALA A 27 -3.40 13.42 24.42
C ALA A 27 -2.88 12.74 25.69
N LEU A 28 -3.66 11.88 26.33
CA LEU A 28 -3.21 11.06 27.46
C LEU A 28 -2.10 10.06 27.09
N GLY A 29 -1.79 9.94 25.84
CA GLY A 29 -0.74 9.08 25.30
C GLY A 29 -1.32 8.06 24.33
N THR A 30 -1.32 8.40 23.04
CA THR A 30 -1.68 7.48 21.95
C THR A 30 -0.52 7.39 20.99
N ILE A 31 -0.07 6.17 20.71
CA ILE A 31 1.06 5.89 19.82
C ILE A 31 0.61 4.92 18.74
N LEU A 32 0.61 5.41 17.52
CA LEU A 32 0.37 4.63 16.31
C LEU A 32 1.69 4.38 15.60
N TYR A 33 1.80 3.23 14.95
CA TYR A 33 2.86 2.93 14.02
C TYR A 33 2.26 2.75 12.62
N GLY A 34 2.95 3.26 11.62
CA GLY A 34 2.47 3.19 10.25
C GLY A 34 3.44 3.83 9.27
N THR A 35 2.97 4.07 8.06
CA THR A 35 3.74 4.61 6.95
C THR A 35 3.13 5.94 6.49
N VAL A 36 3.97 6.92 6.21
CA VAL A 36 3.53 8.17 5.56
C VAL A 36 3.71 8.01 4.06
N LEU A 37 2.65 8.27 3.32
CA LEU A 37 2.68 8.36 1.87
C LEU A 37 2.23 9.75 1.41
N ILE A 38 2.62 10.13 0.22
CA ILE A 38 2.17 11.37 -0.41
C ILE A 38 1.43 10.99 -1.68
N GLN A 39 0.17 11.42 -1.78
CA GLN A 39 -0.65 11.22 -2.95
C GLN A 39 -1.32 12.55 -3.34
N ASP A 40 -1.13 12.97 -4.58
CA ASP A 40 -1.68 14.23 -5.11
C ASP A 40 -1.35 15.46 -4.24
N GLY A 41 -0.15 15.44 -3.63
CA GLY A 41 0.31 16.49 -2.72
C GLY A 41 -0.26 16.44 -1.31
N ILE A 42 -1.11 15.46 -0.99
CA ILE A 42 -1.68 15.23 0.33
C ILE A 42 -0.83 14.22 1.08
N LYS A 43 -0.48 14.53 2.32
CA LYS A 43 0.22 13.60 3.22
C LYS A 43 -0.79 12.69 3.91
N ILE A 44 -0.59 11.40 3.83
CA ILE A 44 -1.46 10.38 4.41
C ILE A 44 -0.62 9.50 5.33
N PHE A 45 -1.04 9.36 6.59
CA PHE A 45 -0.48 8.40 7.53
C PHE A 45 -1.34 7.14 7.53
N MET A 46 -0.77 6.07 7.04
CA MET A 46 -1.39 4.76 7.00
C MET A 46 -1.09 4.02 8.30
N ALA A 47 -2.07 3.91 9.19
CA ALA A 47 -1.90 3.34 10.52
C ALA A 47 -1.93 1.81 10.48
N ASP A 48 -0.77 1.15 10.66
CA ASP A 48 -0.65 -0.31 10.64
C ASP A 48 -1.00 -0.96 11.99
N THR A 49 -0.64 -0.30 13.08
CA THR A 49 -0.87 -0.84 14.43
C THR A 49 -0.84 0.26 15.50
N ILE A 50 -1.31 -0.09 16.69
CA ILE A 50 -1.36 0.77 17.85
C ILE A 50 -0.57 0.14 19.00
N TYR A 51 0.27 0.94 19.66
CA TYR A 51 1.08 0.54 20.80
C TYR A 51 0.55 1.09 22.13
N TYR A 52 0.07 2.34 22.11
CA TYR A 52 -0.59 2.99 23.23
C TYR A 52 -1.90 3.60 22.77
N TYR A 53 -2.94 3.46 23.58
CA TYR A 53 -4.24 4.03 23.31
C TYR A 53 -4.81 4.67 24.56
N LYS A 54 -4.96 6.00 24.53
CA LYS A 54 -5.46 6.82 25.66
C LYS A 54 -4.73 6.53 26.97
N GLY A 55 -3.39 6.51 26.91
CA GLY A 55 -2.51 6.25 28.05
C GLY A 55 -2.28 4.78 28.39
N LYS A 56 -3.04 3.86 27.81
CA LYS A 56 -2.92 2.43 28.08
C LYS A 56 -1.95 1.76 27.10
N ASN A 57 -1.00 0.99 27.65
CA ASN A 57 -0.13 0.13 26.83
C ASN A 57 -0.93 -1.05 26.28
N VAL A 58 -1.01 -1.14 24.96
CA VAL A 58 -1.72 -2.20 24.22
C VAL A 58 -0.78 -3.00 23.31
N SER A 59 0.52 -2.84 23.48
CA SER A 59 1.54 -3.48 22.65
C SER A 59 1.40 -4.99 22.59
N GLN A 60 1.03 -5.62 23.73
CA GLN A 60 0.89 -7.07 23.88
C GLN A 60 -0.52 -7.60 23.53
N TYR A 61 -1.43 -6.74 23.09
CA TYR A 61 -2.75 -7.21 22.68
C TYR A 61 -2.66 -7.93 21.35
N VAL A 62 -3.48 -8.97 21.19
CA VAL A 62 -3.62 -9.68 19.91
C VAL A 62 -4.09 -8.73 18.82
N TYR A 63 -3.70 -9.00 17.57
CA TYR A 63 -3.90 -8.06 16.48
C TYR A 63 -5.38 -7.74 16.23
N SER A 64 -6.29 -8.72 16.38
CA SER A 64 -7.73 -8.47 16.29
C SER A 64 -8.21 -7.37 17.24
N LYS A 65 -7.71 -7.38 18.48
CA LYS A 65 -8.06 -6.36 19.48
C LYS A 65 -7.48 -4.98 19.13
N LYS A 66 -6.27 -4.95 18.57
CA LYS A 66 -5.67 -3.70 18.04
C LYS A 66 -6.46 -3.15 16.86
N LEU A 67 -6.96 -3.99 15.95
CA LEU A 67 -7.84 -3.58 14.85
C LEU A 67 -9.15 -2.96 15.36
N THR A 68 -9.75 -3.55 16.40
CA THR A 68 -10.95 -2.96 17.04
C THR A 68 -10.64 -1.57 17.59
N MET A 69 -9.50 -1.40 18.24
CA MET A 69 -9.08 -0.08 18.77
C MET A 69 -8.81 0.93 17.66
N LEU A 70 -8.16 0.52 16.57
CA LEU A 70 -7.97 1.37 15.40
C LEU A 70 -9.32 1.76 14.79
N SER A 71 -10.27 0.83 14.70
CA SER A 71 -11.62 1.14 14.22
C SER A 71 -12.33 2.19 15.10
N LEU A 72 -12.20 2.08 16.43
CA LEU A 72 -12.73 3.09 17.36
C LEU A 72 -12.04 4.44 17.19
N PHE A 73 -10.71 4.45 17.10
CA PHE A 73 -9.92 5.64 16.82
C PHE A 73 -10.43 6.39 15.57
N PHE A 74 -10.63 5.68 14.47
CA PHE A 74 -11.09 6.28 13.22
C PHE A 74 -12.56 6.73 13.25
N LYS A 75 -13.41 6.07 14.04
CA LYS A 75 -14.84 6.39 14.12
C LYS A 75 -15.17 7.50 15.11
N GLN A 76 -14.42 7.60 16.19
CA GLN A 76 -14.81 8.41 17.35
C GLN A 76 -13.76 9.46 17.76
N ASP A 77 -12.47 9.13 17.61
CA ASP A 77 -11.42 9.91 18.25
C ASP A 77 -10.72 10.89 17.32
N ILE A 78 -10.83 10.71 16.00
CA ILE A 78 -10.23 11.60 15.03
C ILE A 78 -11.28 12.18 14.10
N THR A 79 -11.26 13.49 13.95
CA THR A 79 -12.08 14.19 12.97
C THR A 79 -11.22 14.58 11.79
N GLN A 80 -11.50 14.02 10.64
CA GLN A 80 -10.72 14.28 9.43
C GLN A 80 -11.45 15.31 8.56
N SER A 81 -10.81 16.46 8.42
CA SER A 81 -11.26 17.51 7.52
C SER A 81 -10.03 18.11 6.85
N ILE A 82 -10.06 18.22 5.54
CA ILE A 82 -8.97 18.80 4.77
C ILE A 82 -9.25 20.31 4.67
N TYR A 83 -8.77 21.07 5.64
CA TYR A 83 -8.81 22.54 5.55
C TYR A 83 -7.54 23.10 4.90
N HIS A 84 -6.43 22.36 4.94
CA HIS A 84 -5.16 22.82 4.42
C HIS A 84 -4.29 21.65 3.94
N ARG A 85 -3.52 21.86 2.85
CA ARG A 85 -2.61 20.84 2.29
C ARG A 85 -1.51 20.35 3.24
N SER A 86 -1.21 21.10 4.30
CA SER A 86 -0.22 20.70 5.32
C SER A 86 -0.77 19.72 6.36
N GLN A 87 -2.08 19.48 6.39
CA GLN A 87 -2.68 18.53 7.31
C GLN A 87 -2.31 17.10 6.95
N LEU A 88 -2.14 16.29 7.98
CA LEU A 88 -1.93 14.87 7.85
C LEU A 88 -3.28 14.17 7.90
N LEU A 89 -3.62 13.44 6.85
CA LEU A 89 -4.75 12.52 6.87
C LEU A 89 -4.32 11.19 7.48
N PHE A 90 -5.23 10.56 8.18
CA PHE A 90 -5.03 9.24 8.77
C PHE A 90 -5.92 8.24 8.03
N MET A 91 -5.36 7.10 7.68
CA MET A 91 -6.09 6.01 7.04
C MET A 91 -5.68 4.65 7.63
N MET A 92 -6.56 3.69 7.51
CA MET A 92 -6.18 2.29 7.69
C MET A 92 -5.71 1.71 6.35
N PRO A 93 -4.72 0.81 6.35
CA PRO A 93 -4.37 0.06 5.15
C PRO A 93 -5.57 -0.79 4.72
N TYR A 94 -5.63 -1.02 3.42
CA TYR A 94 -6.62 -1.96 2.89
C TYR A 94 -6.32 -3.36 3.40
N PHE A 95 -7.32 -4.05 3.95
CA PHE A 95 -7.16 -5.40 4.45
C PHE A 95 -8.39 -6.28 4.18
N ARG A 96 -8.14 -7.58 4.06
CA ARG A 96 -9.16 -8.62 3.96
C ARG A 96 -8.73 -9.82 4.77
N GLU A 97 -9.69 -10.60 5.25
CA GLU A 97 -9.41 -11.85 5.96
C GLU A 97 -8.96 -12.95 5.00
N ARG A 98 -9.56 -12.98 3.81
CA ARG A 98 -9.24 -13.97 2.79
C ARG A 98 -8.30 -13.38 1.75
N LEU A 99 -7.24 -14.11 1.44
CA LEU A 99 -6.27 -13.69 0.43
C LEU A 99 -6.91 -13.55 -0.96
N GLN A 100 -7.89 -14.39 -1.28
CA GLN A 100 -8.57 -14.37 -2.57
C GLN A 100 -9.35 -13.06 -2.78
N ASP A 101 -10.10 -12.62 -1.75
CA ASP A 101 -10.85 -11.37 -1.77
C ASP A 101 -9.89 -10.18 -1.89
N TYR A 102 -8.76 -10.25 -1.15
CA TYR A 102 -7.72 -9.25 -1.24
C TYR A 102 -7.14 -9.12 -2.66
N ILE A 103 -6.78 -10.24 -3.31
CA ILE A 103 -6.21 -10.24 -4.66
C ILE A 103 -7.21 -9.71 -5.68
N SER A 104 -8.49 -10.06 -5.57
CA SER A 104 -9.51 -9.63 -6.51
C SER A 104 -9.84 -8.14 -6.42
N GLU A 105 -9.70 -7.53 -5.25
CA GLU A 105 -10.10 -6.14 -5.00
C GLU A 105 -8.93 -5.16 -4.90
N ILE A 106 -7.69 -5.65 -4.82
CA ILE A 106 -6.52 -4.80 -4.59
C ILE A 106 -6.31 -3.75 -5.69
N HIS A 107 -6.75 -4.02 -6.90
CA HIS A 107 -6.69 -3.09 -8.03
C HIS A 107 -7.61 -1.87 -7.85
N LEU A 108 -8.58 -1.94 -6.92
CA LEU A 108 -9.49 -0.85 -6.57
C LEU A 108 -8.89 0.12 -5.54
N VAL A 109 -7.75 -0.25 -4.94
CA VAL A 109 -7.10 0.58 -3.92
C VAL A 109 -6.53 1.85 -4.57
N PRO A 110 -6.90 3.05 -4.08
CA PRO A 110 -6.56 4.31 -4.74
C PRO A 110 -5.13 4.80 -4.48
N TYR A 111 -4.27 4.00 -3.87
CA TYR A 111 -2.88 4.36 -3.57
C TYR A 111 -1.91 3.25 -3.97
N ARG A 112 -0.64 3.61 -4.18
CA ARG A 112 0.41 2.65 -4.52
C ARG A 112 0.70 1.73 -3.34
N ILE A 113 0.61 0.44 -3.58
CA ILE A 113 0.94 -0.59 -2.60
C ILE A 113 2.42 -0.99 -2.78
N TYR A 114 3.16 -1.03 -1.69
CA TYR A 114 4.58 -1.41 -1.69
C TYR A 114 4.79 -2.84 -1.26
N THR A 115 3.95 -3.32 -0.35
CA THR A 115 4.07 -4.68 0.20
C THR A 115 2.73 -5.13 0.78
N THR A 116 2.49 -6.42 0.71
CA THR A 116 1.36 -7.08 1.36
C THR A 116 1.84 -7.78 2.61
N GLN A 117 1.19 -7.51 3.73
CA GLN A 117 1.52 -8.15 5.01
C GLN A 117 0.47 -9.20 5.37
N LEU A 118 0.92 -10.41 5.64
CA LEU A 118 0.09 -11.43 6.29
C LEU A 118 0.34 -11.42 7.79
N ARG A 119 -0.71 -11.21 8.56
CA ARG A 119 -0.67 -11.17 10.02
C ARG A 119 -1.66 -12.15 10.63
N SER A 120 -1.24 -12.85 11.67
CA SER A 120 -2.19 -13.62 12.48
C SER A 120 -3.00 -12.68 13.35
N ILE A 121 -4.32 -12.75 13.26
CA ILE A 121 -5.23 -11.94 14.10
C ILE A 121 -5.20 -12.36 15.58
N HIS A 122 -4.74 -13.57 15.87
CA HIS A 122 -4.67 -14.14 17.22
C HIS A 122 -3.31 -13.96 17.91
N LYS A 123 -2.32 -13.37 17.22
CA LYS A 123 -1.00 -13.08 17.80
C LYS A 123 -0.84 -11.58 18.05
N TYR A 124 -0.03 -11.23 19.02
CA TYR A 124 0.29 -9.82 19.34
C TYR A 124 1.38 -9.26 18.41
N SER A 125 2.22 -10.11 17.87
CA SER A 125 3.34 -9.74 16.99
C SER A 125 3.54 -10.79 15.89
N GLY A 126 4.37 -10.43 14.94
CA GLY A 126 4.73 -11.26 13.81
C GLY A 126 3.86 -11.02 12.59
N PHE A 127 4.52 -10.84 11.48
CA PHE A 127 3.92 -10.72 10.16
C PHE A 127 4.91 -11.26 9.12
N THR A 128 4.39 -11.65 7.99
CA THR A 128 5.18 -11.99 6.81
C THR A 128 4.91 -10.96 5.73
N ASN A 129 5.97 -10.35 5.23
CA ASN A 129 5.87 -9.43 4.11
C ASN A 129 6.03 -10.21 2.80
N TYR A 130 5.09 -9.99 1.91
CA TYR A 130 5.22 -10.36 0.52
C TYR A 130 5.54 -9.10 -0.27
N SER A 131 6.80 -8.99 -0.68
CA SER A 131 7.20 -7.93 -1.59
C SER A 131 6.63 -8.22 -2.96
N ASP A 132 6.07 -7.22 -3.52
CA ASP A 132 5.09 -7.21 -4.56
C ASP A 132 5.55 -7.50 -5.99
N LYS A 133 6.75 -8.00 -6.17
CA LYS A 133 7.21 -8.39 -7.49
C LYS A 133 6.41 -9.55 -8.11
N THR A 134 5.64 -10.29 -7.30
CA THR A 134 4.87 -11.44 -7.77
C THR A 134 3.37 -11.20 -7.87
N ILE A 135 2.81 -10.28 -7.07
CA ILE A 135 1.37 -9.98 -7.05
C ILE A 135 1.04 -8.74 -7.88
N PHE A 136 1.94 -7.78 -7.95
CA PHE A 136 1.75 -6.48 -8.59
C PHE A 136 2.79 -6.17 -9.68
N THR A 137 3.49 -7.14 -10.18
CA THR A 137 4.08 -6.94 -11.49
C THR A 137 2.89 -6.54 -12.36
N SER A 138 2.83 -5.27 -12.77
CA SER A 138 2.32 -4.99 -14.08
C SER A 138 2.82 -6.17 -14.89
N ARG A 139 1.93 -6.96 -15.42
CA ARG A 139 2.33 -8.15 -16.18
C ARG A 139 3.00 -7.64 -17.45
N GLU A 140 4.20 -7.10 -17.30
CA GLU A 140 5.07 -6.77 -18.40
C GLU A 140 5.55 -8.10 -18.96
N THR A 141 4.95 -8.48 -20.02
CA THR A 141 5.38 -9.63 -20.80
C THR A 141 6.27 -9.10 -21.90
N ILE A 142 7.54 -9.44 -21.84
CA ILE A 142 8.45 -9.14 -22.96
C ILE A 142 8.07 -10.07 -24.12
N MET A 143 7.62 -9.49 -25.20
CA MET A 143 7.26 -10.22 -26.41
C MET A 143 8.26 -9.90 -27.52
N MET A 144 8.58 -10.89 -28.34
CA MET A 144 9.25 -10.67 -29.59
C MET A 144 8.20 -10.19 -30.60
N VAL A 145 8.51 -9.12 -31.31
CA VAL A 145 7.62 -8.48 -32.26
C VAL A 145 8.17 -8.73 -33.68
N LYS A 146 7.33 -9.21 -34.56
CA LYS A 146 7.67 -9.32 -36.00
C LYS A 146 6.71 -8.46 -36.81
N PRO A 147 7.20 -7.62 -37.73
CA PRO A 147 6.35 -6.83 -38.61
C PRO A 147 5.60 -7.76 -39.58
N CYS A 148 4.34 -7.45 -39.83
CA CYS A 148 3.55 -8.10 -40.88
C CYS A 148 3.66 -7.32 -42.21
N ILE A 149 3.09 -7.88 -43.26
CA ILE A 149 3.05 -7.22 -44.61
C ILE A 149 2.22 -5.93 -44.55
N GLN A 150 1.19 -5.92 -43.70
CA GLN A 150 0.35 -4.74 -43.47
C GLN A 150 1.05 -3.77 -42.54
N ASN A 151 1.05 -2.48 -42.90
CA ASN A 151 1.63 -1.42 -42.09
C ASN A 151 0.96 -1.36 -40.71
N ASP A 152 1.79 -1.11 -39.70
CA ASP A 152 1.36 -0.96 -38.30
C ASP A 152 0.68 -2.21 -37.70
N LEU A 153 0.84 -3.37 -38.34
CA LEU A 153 0.42 -4.66 -37.83
C LEU A 153 1.64 -5.51 -37.47
N TYR A 154 1.67 -6.02 -36.27
CA TYR A 154 2.81 -6.77 -35.73
C TYR A 154 2.33 -8.07 -35.10
N GLU A 155 3.01 -9.17 -35.44
CA GLU A 155 2.76 -10.45 -34.77
C GLU A 155 3.61 -10.57 -33.51
N LEU A 156 2.96 -10.95 -32.40
CA LEU A 156 3.54 -11.05 -31.06
C LEU A 156 3.90 -12.51 -30.78
N TYR A 157 5.11 -12.74 -30.28
CA TYR A 157 5.59 -14.06 -29.89
C TYR A 157 6.09 -14.07 -28.44
N THR A 158 5.80 -15.11 -27.72
CA THR A 158 6.47 -15.43 -26.45
C THR A 158 7.44 -16.57 -26.63
N ARG A 159 8.49 -16.60 -25.81
CA ARG A 159 9.45 -17.70 -25.78
C ARG A 159 9.11 -18.61 -24.62
N ASN A 160 8.74 -19.84 -24.92
CA ASN A 160 8.55 -20.90 -23.92
C ASN A 160 9.55 -22.03 -24.20
N ASN A 161 10.47 -22.29 -23.26
CA ASN A 161 11.45 -23.38 -23.32
C ASN A 161 12.20 -23.57 -24.66
N LYS A 162 12.59 -22.50 -25.33
CA LYS A 162 13.26 -22.44 -26.67
C LYS A 162 12.33 -22.38 -27.88
N GLU A 163 11.05 -22.63 -27.76
CA GLU A 163 10.11 -22.48 -28.86
C GLU A 163 9.41 -21.11 -28.82
N LEU A 164 9.24 -20.53 -30.01
CA LEU A 164 8.48 -19.29 -30.19
C LEU A 164 7.02 -19.66 -30.46
N LYS A 165 6.14 -19.19 -29.56
CA LYS A 165 4.69 -19.35 -29.68
C LYS A 165 4.06 -18.04 -30.06
N SER A 166 3.31 -17.99 -31.15
CA SER A 166 2.50 -16.84 -31.50
C SER A 166 1.39 -16.61 -30.49
N MET A 167 1.24 -15.36 -30.06
CA MET A 167 0.24 -14.90 -29.10
C MET A 167 -0.86 -14.04 -29.73
N GLY A 168 -0.75 -13.78 -31.02
CA GLY A 168 -1.69 -12.94 -31.76
C GLY A 168 -1.03 -11.71 -32.33
N PHE A 169 -1.85 -10.72 -32.68
CA PHE A 169 -1.41 -9.52 -33.38
C PHE A 169 -1.64 -8.27 -32.52
N ALA A 170 -0.70 -7.32 -32.63
CA ALA A 170 -0.88 -5.95 -32.17
C ALA A 170 -0.99 -5.02 -33.38
N CYS A 171 -1.94 -4.09 -33.27
CA CYS A 171 -2.15 -3.07 -34.30
C CYS A 171 -1.94 -1.68 -33.66
N ILE A 172 -1.18 -0.81 -34.36
CA ILE A 172 -1.02 0.58 -33.96
C ILE A 172 -2.08 1.41 -34.67
N ASN A 173 -3.12 1.81 -33.95
CA ASN A 173 -4.29 2.49 -34.50
C ASN A 173 -4.14 4.01 -34.60
N SER A 174 -3.00 4.58 -34.24
CA SER A 174 -2.83 6.03 -34.15
C SER A 174 -1.52 6.45 -34.81
N TYR A 175 -1.61 7.39 -35.73
CA TYR A 175 -0.42 8.00 -36.37
C TYR A 175 0.59 8.56 -35.36
N LYS A 176 0.13 9.11 -34.26
CA LYS A 176 1.02 9.64 -33.20
C LYS A 176 1.84 8.55 -32.51
N THR A 177 1.35 7.33 -32.45
CA THR A 177 2.06 6.18 -31.86
C THR A 177 2.85 5.38 -32.88
N SER A 178 2.58 5.55 -34.17
CA SER A 178 3.31 4.91 -35.27
C SER A 178 4.65 5.58 -35.58
N VAL A 179 4.83 6.84 -35.21
CA VAL A 179 6.01 7.67 -35.57
C VAL A 179 7.03 7.74 -34.41
N LEU A 180 6.79 7.02 -33.31
CA LEU A 180 7.73 6.86 -32.19
C LEU A 180 8.63 5.64 -32.44
#